data_04db22bb0302831cfceddfe9e2539e3f
#
_entry.id   04db22bb0302831cfceddfe9e2539e3f
#
_cell.length_a   1.000
_cell.length_b   1.000
_cell.length_c   1.000
_cell.angle_alpha   90.00
_cell.angle_beta   90.00
_cell.angle_gamma   90.00
#
_symmetry.space_group_name_H-M   'P 1'
#
loop_
_entity.id
_entity.type
_entity.pdbx_description
1 polymer ?
#
loop_
_entity_poly.entity_id
_entity_poly.type
_entity_poly.pdbx_seq_one_letter_code
_entity_poly.pdbx_strand_id
1 'polypeptide(L)'
;MTAELAVCLPVLVLFVAVMVSAVSIAGLRVRAQDAAREAARAAARGDDAVAQQLAAQAAPGAALTLARSGADVTAIVQVSAHLLAHWLPAVTVREQAVAALEPDAADPSVPP
;
A
#
# COMPACT_ATOMS: atom_id res chain seq x y z
N MET A 1 -31.66 6.95 -33.86
CA MET A 1 -30.40 7.65 -33.54
C MET A 1 -30.32 8.06 -32.06
N THR A 2 -31.29 8.83 -31.57
CA THR A 2 -31.28 9.30 -30.18
C THR A 2 -31.42 8.18 -29.14
N ALA A 3 -32.18 7.10 -29.45
CA ALA A 3 -32.32 5.97 -28.55
C ALA A 3 -31.00 5.21 -28.38
N GLU A 4 -30.23 5.05 -29.44
CA GLU A 4 -28.94 4.40 -29.39
C GLU A 4 -27.94 5.25 -28.57
N LEU A 5 -27.96 6.58 -28.75
CA LEU A 5 -27.12 7.49 -27.98
C LEU A 5 -27.50 7.44 -26.51
N ALA A 6 -28.78 7.37 -26.19
CA ALA A 6 -29.25 7.28 -24.81
C ALA A 6 -28.80 6.01 -24.10
N VAL A 7 -28.65 4.90 -24.84
CA VAL A 7 -28.14 3.65 -24.29
C VAL A 7 -26.62 3.66 -24.22
N CYS A 8 -25.95 4.26 -25.19
CA CYS A 8 -24.49 4.31 -25.25
C CYS A 8 -23.87 5.21 -24.17
N LEU A 9 -24.54 6.31 -23.82
CA LEU A 9 -24.03 7.27 -22.83
C LEU A 9 -23.78 6.63 -21.46
N PRO A 10 -24.76 5.93 -20.83
CA PRO A 10 -24.52 5.31 -19.53
C PRO A 10 -23.47 4.20 -19.60
N VAL A 11 -23.39 3.47 -20.71
CA VAL A 11 -22.36 2.44 -20.89
C VAL A 11 -20.98 3.08 -20.98
N LEU A 12 -20.86 4.18 -21.70
CA LEU A 12 -19.60 4.92 -21.82
C LEU A 12 -19.17 5.47 -20.45
N VAL A 13 -20.09 6.06 -19.71
CA VAL A 13 -19.81 6.58 -18.37
C VAL A 13 -19.34 5.47 -17.44
N LEU A 14 -20.00 4.32 -17.48
CA LEU A 14 -19.62 3.16 -16.68
C LEU A 14 -18.21 2.69 -17.07
N PHE A 15 -17.91 2.63 -18.37
CA PHE A 15 -16.60 2.22 -18.85
C PHE A 15 -15.50 3.16 -18.34
N VAL A 16 -15.73 4.47 -18.43
CA VAL A 16 -14.77 5.48 -17.94
C VAL A 16 -14.59 5.34 -16.42
N ALA A 17 -15.67 5.12 -15.69
CA ALA A 17 -15.61 4.94 -14.24
C ALA A 17 -14.75 3.73 -13.88
N VAL A 18 -14.90 2.62 -14.59
CA VAL A 18 -14.09 1.42 -14.37
C VAL A 18 -12.63 1.69 -14.68
N MET A 19 -12.35 2.40 -15.77
CA MET A 19 -10.97 2.76 -16.15
C MET A 19 -10.30 3.66 -15.12
N VAL A 20 -11.00 4.67 -14.64
CA VAL A 20 -10.49 5.57 -13.61
C VAL A 20 -10.23 4.80 -12.31
N SER A 21 -11.13 3.91 -11.95
CA SER A 21 -10.97 3.07 -10.76
C SER A 21 -9.74 2.17 -10.88
N ALA A 22 -9.51 1.57 -12.04
CA ALA A 22 -8.35 0.71 -12.27
C ALA A 22 -7.05 1.50 -12.13
N VAL A 23 -6.98 2.70 -12.69
CA VAL A 23 -5.80 3.56 -12.57
C VAL A 23 -5.58 3.97 -11.11
N SER A 24 -6.64 4.28 -10.39
CA SER A 24 -6.57 4.66 -8.98
C SER A 24 -6.03 3.51 -8.12
N ILE A 25 -6.48 2.28 -8.37
CA ILE A 25 -5.97 1.09 -7.66
C ILE A 25 -4.49 0.90 -7.97
N ALA A 26 -4.09 1.02 -9.22
CA ALA A 26 -2.70 0.87 -9.62
C ALA A 26 -1.80 1.89 -8.90
N GLY A 27 -2.24 3.14 -8.82
CA GLY A 27 -1.53 4.18 -8.08
C GLY A 27 -1.42 3.87 -6.60
N LEU A 28 -2.51 3.37 -6.01
CA LEU A 28 -2.53 2.98 -4.60
C LEU A 28 -1.57 1.82 -4.31
N ARG A 29 -1.49 0.85 -5.23
CA ARG A 29 -0.55 -0.27 -5.10
C ARG A 29 0.90 0.19 -5.12
N VAL A 30 1.23 1.13 -6.01
CA VAL A 30 2.58 1.68 -6.09
C VAL A 30 2.94 2.39 -4.78
N ARG A 31 2.04 3.20 -4.26
CA ARG A 31 2.27 3.89 -2.98
C ARG A 31 2.44 2.90 -1.82
N ALA A 32 1.59 1.88 -1.78
CA ALA A 32 1.67 0.85 -0.73
C ALA A 32 2.98 0.08 -0.83
N GLN A 33 3.43 -0.24 -2.05
CA GLN A 33 4.70 -0.94 -2.25
C GLN A 33 5.89 -0.06 -1.83
N ASP A 34 5.87 1.21 -2.18
CA ASP A 34 6.91 2.15 -1.77
C ASP A 34 6.94 2.32 -0.25
N ALA A 35 5.76 2.43 0.35
CA ALA A 35 5.64 2.51 1.81
C ALA A 35 6.19 1.26 2.47
N ALA A 36 5.90 0.08 1.94
CA ALA A 36 6.41 -1.18 2.48
C ALA A 36 7.93 -1.26 2.39
N ARG A 37 8.50 -0.84 1.27
CA ARG A 37 9.96 -0.83 1.08
C ARG A 37 10.65 0.12 2.04
N GLU A 38 10.15 1.33 2.17
CA GLU A 38 10.72 2.32 3.09
C GLU A 38 10.60 1.86 4.54
N ALA A 39 9.43 1.32 4.90
CA ALA A 39 9.22 0.81 6.25
C ALA A 39 10.12 -0.39 6.56
N ALA A 40 10.29 -1.29 5.59
CA ALA A 40 11.18 -2.45 5.77
C ALA A 40 12.63 -2.01 6.00
N ARG A 41 13.09 -1.01 5.25
CA ARG A 41 14.44 -0.47 5.44
C ARG A 41 14.63 0.15 6.81
N ALA A 42 13.66 0.96 7.24
CA ALA A 42 13.74 1.60 8.55
C ALA A 42 13.69 0.56 9.68
N ALA A 43 12.82 -0.43 9.57
CA ALA A 43 12.72 -1.49 10.56
C ALA A 43 13.97 -2.37 10.59
N ALA A 44 14.61 -2.57 9.44
CA ALA A 44 15.87 -3.32 9.35
C ALA A 44 17.00 -2.63 10.11
N ARG A 45 16.93 -1.30 10.26
CA ARG A 45 17.87 -0.53 11.07
C ARG A 45 17.46 -0.45 12.55
N GLY A 46 16.35 -1.07 12.91
CA GLY A 46 15.84 -1.03 14.29
C GLY A 46 14.93 0.16 14.59
N ASP A 47 14.57 0.96 13.58
CA ASP A 47 13.76 2.18 13.75
C ASP A 47 12.29 1.93 13.46
N ASP A 48 11.63 1.15 14.31
CA ASP A 48 10.23 0.80 14.09
C ASP A 48 9.31 2.02 14.10
N ALA A 49 9.60 2.99 14.96
CA ALA A 49 8.81 4.23 14.99
C ALA A 49 8.92 5.01 13.69
N VAL A 50 10.13 5.07 13.12
CA VAL A 50 10.36 5.72 11.83
C VAL A 50 9.67 4.95 10.72
N ALA A 51 9.67 3.62 10.79
CA ALA A 51 8.98 2.78 9.82
C ALA A 51 7.47 3.08 9.80
N GLN A 52 6.84 3.21 10.96
CA GLN A 52 5.43 3.56 11.07
C GLN A 52 5.16 4.93 10.47
N GLN A 53 6.03 5.88 10.76
CA GLN A 53 5.92 7.25 10.27
C GLN A 53 6.05 7.33 8.75
N LEU A 54 7.03 6.64 8.19
CA LEU A 54 7.25 6.62 6.74
C LEU A 54 6.08 5.96 6.00
N ALA A 55 5.55 4.89 6.55
CA ALA A 55 4.38 4.22 5.97
C ALA A 55 3.16 5.14 5.97
N ALA A 56 2.93 5.84 7.06
CA ALA A 56 1.82 6.78 7.16
C ALA A 56 1.95 7.95 6.19
N GLN A 57 3.17 8.44 5.97
CA GLN A 57 3.42 9.53 5.02
C GLN A 57 3.25 9.08 3.57
N ALA A 58 3.74 7.89 3.23
CA ALA A 58 3.68 7.39 1.86
C ALA A 58 2.28 6.94 1.46
N ALA A 59 1.54 6.37 2.39
CA ALA A 59 0.18 5.89 2.15
C ALA A 59 -0.71 6.26 3.34
N PRO A 60 -1.30 7.46 3.33
CA PRO A 60 -2.16 7.90 4.45
C PRO A 60 -3.31 6.93 4.67
N GLY A 61 -3.57 6.62 5.94
CA GLY A 61 -4.60 5.66 6.32
C GLY A 61 -4.16 4.21 6.20
N ALA A 62 -2.91 3.95 5.86
CA ALA A 62 -2.38 2.59 5.75
C ALA A 62 -2.10 1.99 7.13
N ALA A 63 -2.35 0.68 7.25
CA ALA A 63 -1.92 -0.09 8.40
C ALA A 63 -0.60 -0.76 8.08
N LEU A 64 0.40 -0.58 8.94
CA LEU A 64 1.70 -1.20 8.79
C LEU A 64 1.85 -2.31 9.83
N THR A 65 2.23 -3.49 9.37
CA THR A 65 2.60 -4.62 10.21
C THR A 65 4.04 -4.99 9.92
N LEU A 66 4.84 -5.12 10.97
CA LEU A 66 6.22 -5.55 10.87
C LEU A 66 6.35 -6.94 11.44
N ALA A 67 6.90 -7.85 10.65
CA ALA A 67 7.14 -9.23 11.06
C ALA A 67 8.63 -9.52 10.91
N ARG A 68 9.22 -10.06 11.95
CA ARG A 68 10.63 -10.46 11.94
C ARG A 68 10.71 -11.97 11.87
N SER A 69 11.57 -12.46 10.97
CA SER A 69 11.78 -13.88 10.78
C SER A 69 13.27 -14.11 10.53
N GLY A 70 13.95 -14.69 11.53
CA GLY A 70 15.39 -14.88 11.46
C GLY A 70 16.12 -13.56 11.29
N ALA A 71 16.85 -13.40 10.19
CA ALA A 71 17.61 -12.19 9.87
C ALA A 71 16.84 -11.20 8.99
N ASP A 72 15.55 -11.45 8.75
CA ASP A 72 14.75 -10.64 7.85
C ASP A 72 13.62 -9.92 8.57
N VAL A 73 13.28 -8.74 8.06
CA VAL A 73 12.10 -8.00 8.46
C VAL A 73 11.18 -7.91 7.26
N THR A 74 9.92 -8.24 7.45
CA THR A 74 8.88 -8.06 6.44
C THR A 74 7.95 -6.94 6.86
N ALA A 75 7.82 -5.93 6.02
CA ALA A 75 6.86 -4.86 6.21
C ALA A 75 5.64 -5.12 5.34
N ILE A 76 4.46 -5.14 5.95
CA ILE A 76 3.20 -5.36 5.26
C ILE A 76 2.37 -4.09 5.40
N VAL A 77 2.06 -3.49 4.27
CA VAL A 77 1.23 -2.28 4.22
C VAL A 77 -0.12 -2.64 3.63
N GLN A 78 -1.17 -2.28 4.33
CA GLN A 78 -2.54 -2.56 3.94
C GLN A 78 -3.33 -1.26 3.91
N VAL A 79 -3.91 -0.95 2.76
CA VAL A 79 -4.69 0.27 2.55
C VAL A 79 -6.03 -0.11 1.95
N SER A 80 -7.10 0.48 2.46
CA SER A 80 -8.44 0.30 1.92
C SER A 80 -8.87 1.54 1.17
N ALA A 81 -9.51 1.36 0.02
CA ALA A 81 -10.00 2.45 -0.79
C ALA A 81 -11.41 2.18 -1.28
N HIS A 82 -12.23 3.21 -1.28
CA HIS A 82 -13.56 3.18 -1.87
C HIS A 82 -13.45 3.71 -3.30
N LEU A 83 -13.84 2.89 -4.28
CA LEU A 83 -13.57 3.20 -5.69
C LEU A 83 -14.54 4.20 -6.28
N LEU A 84 -15.83 3.93 -6.21
CA LEU A 84 -16.84 4.75 -6.88
C LEU A 84 -17.69 5.52 -5.88
N ALA A 85 -18.07 4.90 -4.78
CA ALA A 85 -18.86 5.51 -3.73
C ALA A 85 -18.57 4.82 -2.41
N HIS A 86 -18.72 5.54 -1.33
CA HIS A 86 -18.45 5.00 0.01
C HIS A 86 -19.45 3.93 0.45
N TRP A 87 -20.58 3.78 -0.24
CA TRP A 87 -21.54 2.71 0.01
C TRP A 87 -21.18 1.40 -0.70
N LEU A 88 -20.22 1.42 -1.61
CA LEU A 88 -19.70 0.22 -2.23
C LEU A 88 -18.64 -0.42 -1.33
N PRO A 89 -18.41 -1.74 -1.46
CA PRO A 89 -17.33 -2.38 -0.70
C PRO A 89 -15.99 -1.75 -1.00
N ALA A 90 -15.17 -1.55 0.02
CA ALA A 90 -13.82 -1.04 -0.15
C ALA A 90 -12.92 -2.11 -0.75
N VAL A 91 -12.00 -1.68 -1.62
CA VAL A 91 -10.94 -2.55 -2.12
C VAL A 91 -9.74 -2.42 -1.19
N THR A 92 -9.24 -3.55 -0.72
CA THR A 92 -8.07 -3.58 0.15
C THR A 92 -6.85 -3.92 -0.68
N VAL A 93 -5.85 -3.03 -0.65
CA VAL A 93 -4.56 -3.24 -1.28
C VAL A 93 -3.57 -3.64 -0.20
N ARG A 94 -2.91 -4.76 -0.41
CA ARG A 94 -1.90 -5.27 0.52
C ARG A 94 -0.61 -5.49 -0.24
N GLU A 95 0.45 -4.83 0.20
CA GLU A 95 1.77 -4.97 -0.38
C GLU A 95 2.78 -5.26 0.73
N GLN A 96 3.80 -6.01 0.39
CA GLN A 96 4.83 -6.35 1.36
C GLN A 96 6.21 -6.20 0.76
N ALA A 97 7.17 -5.92 1.61
CA ALA A 97 8.57 -5.84 1.25
C ALA A 97 9.41 -6.47 2.36
N VAL A 98 10.50 -7.10 1.97
CA VAL A 98 11.40 -7.78 2.89
C VAL A 98 12.74 -7.07 2.85
N ALA A 99 13.33 -6.82 4.02
CA ALA A 99 14.67 -6.27 4.13
C ALA A 99 15.46 -7.13 5.13
N ALA A 100 16.74 -7.32 4.84
CA ALA A 100 17.62 -8.03 5.77
C ALA A 100 17.89 -7.14 6.96
N LEU A 101 17.78 -7.68 8.16
CA LEU A 101 18.14 -6.98 9.39
C LEU A 101 19.62 -6.64 9.37
N GLU A 102 19.94 -5.40 9.77
CA GLU A 102 21.33 -5.04 9.97
C GLU A 102 21.85 -5.79 11.20
N PRO A 103 23.15 -6.20 11.20
CA PRO A 103 23.70 -6.96 12.31
C PRO A 103 23.52 -6.26 13.68
N ASP A 104 23.65 -4.95 13.71
CA ASP A 104 23.51 -4.17 14.94
C ASP A 104 22.08 -4.16 15.46
N ALA A 105 21.11 -4.20 14.57
CA ALA A 105 19.69 -4.26 14.94
C ALA A 105 19.25 -5.67 15.32
N ALA A 106 19.87 -6.69 14.71
CA ALA A 106 19.57 -8.09 15.00
C ALA A 106 20.16 -8.54 16.32
N ASP A 107 21.35 -8.01 16.70
CA ASP A 107 22.06 -8.37 17.91
C ASP A 107 22.54 -7.11 18.64
N PRO A 108 21.80 -6.65 19.66
CA PRO A 108 22.17 -5.44 20.38
C PRO A 108 23.46 -5.58 21.21
N SER A 109 23.98 -6.79 21.38
CA SER A 109 25.25 -6.99 22.08
C SER A 109 26.46 -6.73 21.20
N VAL A 110 26.28 -6.62 19.88
CA VAL A 110 27.35 -6.33 18.92
C VAL A 110 27.58 -4.83 18.91
N PRO A 111 28.81 -4.35 19.18
CA PRO A 111 29.10 -2.92 19.15
C PRO A 111 29.02 -2.38 17.73
N PRO A 112 28.58 -1.11 17.58
CA PRO A 112 28.47 -0.48 16.28
C PRO A 112 29.81 -0.29 15.56
#